data_cb713c207f5cd3083c5b8add92b71856
#
_entry.id   cb713c207f5cd3083c5b8add92b71856
#
_cell.length_a   1.000
_cell.length_b   1.000
_cell.length_c   1.000
_cell.angle_alpha   90.00
_cell.angle_beta   90.00
_cell.angle_gamma   90.00
#
_symmetry.space_group_name_H-M   'P 1'
#
loop_
_entity.id
_entity.type
_entity.pdbx_description
1 polymer ?
#
loop_
_entity_poly.entity_id
_entity_poly.type
_entity_poly.pdbx_seq_one_letter_code
_entity_poly.pdbx_strand_id
1 'polypeptide(L)'
;AWQKLKRPLEFVVSALRVTDAQTSELKPITVALRELGQVPFGWEAPNGFPDVAAFWLTTSGLLGRWNFALDLVADRVRGTHVDLAALTRDAGSPEDVVDVLALRFIGEPLPTDARAILVDVARGETLEQRLPFVAGLILASPFFQRR
;
A
#
# COMPACT_ATOMS: atom_id res chain seq x y z
N ALA A 1 0.79 8.11 -21.20
CA ALA A 1 1.29 9.13 -20.27
C ALA A 1 2.22 8.49 -19.25
N TRP A 2 3.36 9.09 -19.03
CA TRP A 2 4.33 8.62 -18.06
C TRP A 2 3.82 8.88 -16.65
N GLN A 3 3.48 7.82 -15.94
CA GLN A 3 3.16 7.93 -14.54
C GLN A 3 4.46 7.95 -13.73
N LYS A 4 4.62 8.97 -12.93
CA LYS A 4 5.80 9.10 -12.07
C LYS A 4 5.62 8.32 -10.79
N LEU A 5 6.69 7.71 -10.32
CA LEU A 5 6.72 7.10 -8.99
C LEU A 5 6.56 8.18 -7.92
N LYS A 6 5.72 7.95 -6.95
CA LYS A 6 5.59 8.83 -5.79
C LYS A 6 6.92 8.90 -5.04
N ARG A 7 7.35 10.11 -4.68
CA ARG A 7 8.50 10.28 -3.78
C ARG A 7 8.16 9.71 -2.40
N PRO A 8 9.18 9.40 -1.56
CA PRO A 8 8.89 8.84 -0.23
C PRO A 8 7.88 9.64 0.57
N LEU A 9 8.00 10.97 0.61
CA LEU A 9 7.05 11.82 1.31
C LEU A 9 5.64 11.73 0.69
N GLU A 10 5.55 11.77 -0.63
CA GLU A 10 4.28 11.65 -1.34
C GLU A 10 3.61 10.31 -1.06
N PHE A 11 4.40 9.24 -1.05
CA PHE A 11 3.91 7.90 -0.76
C PHE A 11 3.37 7.80 0.67
N VAL A 12 4.15 8.23 1.66
CA VAL A 12 3.74 8.15 3.06
C VAL A 12 2.50 9.02 3.32
N VAL A 13 2.48 10.25 2.84
CA VAL A 13 1.33 11.14 3.02
C VAL A 13 0.10 10.58 2.31
N SER A 14 0.25 10.07 1.09
CA SER A 14 -0.86 9.43 0.37
C SER A 14 -1.40 8.22 1.12
N ALA A 15 -0.52 7.36 1.63
CA ALA A 15 -0.93 6.17 2.38
C ALA A 15 -1.69 6.55 3.65
N LEU A 16 -1.20 7.52 4.41
CA LEU A 16 -1.89 8.01 5.61
C LEU A 16 -3.27 8.59 5.27
N ARG A 17 -3.34 9.32 4.17
CA ARG A 17 -4.59 9.97 3.75
C ARG A 17 -5.63 8.98 3.27
N VAL A 18 -5.27 8.05 2.39
CA VAL A 18 -6.26 7.11 1.82
C VAL A 18 -6.73 6.07 2.84
N THR A 19 -5.92 5.78 3.86
CA THR A 19 -6.31 4.88 4.96
C THR A 19 -7.04 5.60 6.09
N ASP A 20 -7.20 6.91 5.98
CA ASP A 20 -7.78 7.73 7.05
C ASP A 20 -7.07 7.53 8.39
N ALA A 21 -5.75 7.40 8.33
CA ALA A 21 -4.92 7.11 9.49
C ALA A 21 -4.96 8.26 10.50
N GLN A 22 -5.05 7.91 11.77
CA GLN A 22 -4.98 8.86 12.87
C GLN A 22 -3.61 8.78 13.52
N THR A 23 -2.89 9.88 13.53
CA THR A 23 -1.52 9.94 14.05
C THR A 23 -1.44 10.90 15.24
N SER A 24 -0.94 10.38 16.37
CA SER A 24 -0.69 11.16 17.58
C SER A 24 0.81 11.42 17.81
N GLU A 25 1.69 10.71 17.11
CA GLU A 25 3.14 10.86 17.21
C GLU A 25 3.76 10.98 15.83
N LEU A 26 4.52 12.04 15.60
CA LEU A 26 5.17 12.26 14.31
C LEU A 26 6.52 11.55 14.20
N LYS A 27 7.15 11.24 15.32
CA LYS A 27 8.50 10.66 15.31
C LYS A 27 8.60 9.34 14.55
N PRO A 28 7.68 8.35 14.74
CA PRO A 28 7.75 7.12 13.95
C PRO A 28 7.58 7.36 12.44
N ILE A 29 6.73 8.33 12.07
CA ILE A 29 6.55 8.72 10.67
C ILE A 29 7.82 9.35 10.11
N THR A 30 8.48 10.21 10.88
CA THR A 30 9.74 10.85 10.48
C THR A 30 10.84 9.82 10.30
N VAL A 31 10.91 8.81 11.18
CA VAL A 31 11.89 7.71 11.05
C VAL A 31 11.62 6.93 9.77
N ALA A 32 10.36 6.58 9.50
CA ALA A 32 9.99 5.88 8.28
C ALA A 32 10.37 6.67 7.03
N LEU A 33 10.11 7.98 7.02
CA LEU A 33 10.49 8.86 5.91
C LEU A 33 12.00 8.89 5.71
N ARG A 34 12.76 8.93 6.80
CA ARG A 34 14.23 8.93 6.73
C ARG A 34 14.76 7.63 6.13
N GLU A 35 14.22 6.50 6.56
CA GLU A 35 14.59 5.20 6.03
C GLU A 35 14.28 5.09 4.54
N LEU A 36 13.11 5.55 4.12
CA LEU A 36 12.71 5.58 2.72
C LEU A 36 13.54 6.58 1.91
N GLY A 37 13.90 7.72 2.51
CA GLY A 37 14.68 8.77 1.87
C GLY A 37 16.14 8.41 1.65
N GLN A 38 16.69 7.46 2.40
CA GLN A 38 18.07 7.00 2.22
C GLN A 38 18.23 6.08 1.02
N VAL A 39 17.16 5.60 0.45
CA VAL A 39 17.18 4.60 -0.61
C VAL A 39 16.95 5.16 -2.02
N PRO A 40 16.44 6.38 -2.23
CA PRO A 40 16.21 6.88 -3.60
C PRO A 40 17.46 6.95 -4.46
N PHE A 41 18.63 7.06 -3.84
CA PHE A 41 19.90 7.12 -4.55
C PHE A 41 20.40 5.75 -5.02
N GLY A 42 19.85 4.67 -4.49
CA GLY A 42 20.10 3.32 -4.98
C GLY A 42 19.24 2.95 -6.18
N TRP A 43 18.38 3.85 -6.59
CA TRP A 43 17.44 3.63 -7.66
C TRP A 43 18.02 4.14 -8.99
N GLU A 44 18.89 3.37 -9.55
CA GLU A 44 19.45 3.64 -10.87
C GLU A 44 18.91 2.65 -11.90
N ALA A 45 17.61 2.54 -12.03
CA ALA A 45 17.05 1.73 -13.10
C ALA A 45 16.74 2.64 -14.28
N PRO A 46 17.65 2.78 -15.25
CA PRO A 46 17.44 3.67 -16.37
C PRO A 46 16.40 3.14 -17.37
N ASN A 47 15.97 1.91 -17.22
CA ASN A 47 15.20 1.19 -18.24
C ASN A 47 13.72 1.02 -17.92
N GLY A 48 13.17 1.86 -17.04
CA GLY A 48 11.78 1.72 -16.64
C GLY A 48 11.56 0.58 -15.63
N PHE A 49 10.34 0.48 -15.15
CA PHE A 49 10.01 -0.50 -14.13
C PHE A 49 9.58 -1.81 -14.77
N PRO A 50 10.19 -2.94 -14.40
CA PRO A 50 9.65 -4.23 -14.80
C PRO A 50 8.26 -4.42 -14.22
N ASP A 51 7.35 -4.92 -15.01
CA ASP A 51 5.98 -5.17 -14.58
C ASP A 51 5.84 -6.42 -13.69
N VAL A 52 6.94 -6.91 -13.15
CA VAL A 52 6.97 -8.15 -12.38
C VAL A 52 6.93 -7.83 -10.89
N ALA A 53 5.93 -8.32 -10.20
CA ALA A 53 5.77 -8.10 -8.76
C ALA A 53 7.02 -8.47 -7.96
N ALA A 54 7.71 -9.55 -8.33
CA ALA A 54 8.93 -9.99 -7.67
C ALA A 54 10.04 -8.93 -7.70
N PHE A 55 10.15 -8.16 -8.79
CA PHE A 55 11.12 -7.08 -8.89
C PHE A 55 10.84 -5.98 -7.87
N TRP A 56 9.57 -5.64 -7.68
CA TRP A 56 9.17 -4.61 -6.72
C TRP A 56 9.53 -5.01 -5.29
N LEU A 57 9.53 -6.31 -5.01
CA LEU A 57 9.85 -6.84 -3.69
C LEU A 57 11.36 -6.93 -3.41
N THR A 58 12.18 -6.97 -4.45
CA THR A 58 13.64 -7.17 -4.29
C THR A 58 14.44 -5.88 -4.27
N THR A 59 13.89 -4.77 -4.73
CA THR A 59 14.57 -3.48 -4.71
C THR A 59 14.40 -2.84 -3.33
N SER A 60 15.50 -2.47 -2.69
CA SER A 60 15.50 -2.02 -1.28
C SER A 60 14.55 -0.86 -1.00
N GLY A 61 14.43 0.12 -1.93
CA GLY A 61 13.52 1.24 -1.76
C GLY A 61 12.06 0.84 -1.80
N LEU A 62 11.72 -0.10 -2.64
CA LEU A 62 10.37 -0.62 -2.75
C LEU A 62 10.05 -1.57 -1.60
N LEU A 63 11.04 -2.32 -1.13
CA LEU A 63 10.88 -3.15 0.06
C LEU A 63 10.58 -2.29 1.29
N GLY A 64 11.25 -1.15 1.45
CA GLY A 64 10.94 -0.21 2.52
C GLY A 64 9.50 0.31 2.44
N ARG A 65 9.02 0.64 1.24
CA ARG A 65 7.64 1.06 1.03
C ARG A 65 6.65 -0.06 1.31
N TRP A 66 6.97 -1.26 0.88
CA TRP A 66 6.18 -2.45 1.17
C TRP A 66 6.05 -2.68 2.68
N ASN A 67 7.18 -2.64 3.39
CA ASN A 67 7.19 -2.80 4.84
C ASN A 67 6.39 -1.71 5.54
N PHE A 68 6.53 -0.46 5.12
CA PHE A 68 5.75 0.64 5.67
C PHE A 68 4.24 0.43 5.44
N ALA A 69 3.84 0.04 4.23
CA ALA A 69 2.45 -0.19 3.91
C ALA A 69 1.84 -1.29 4.77
N LEU A 70 2.55 -2.42 4.91
CA LEU A 70 2.09 -3.54 5.74
C LEU A 70 2.02 -3.14 7.22
N ASP A 71 3.01 -2.43 7.71
CA ASP A 71 3.02 -1.98 9.11
C ASP A 71 1.90 -0.98 9.38
N LEU A 72 1.64 -0.08 8.45
CA LEU A 72 0.57 0.91 8.60
C LEU A 72 -0.80 0.24 8.74
N VAL A 73 -1.14 -0.65 7.82
CA VAL A 73 -2.47 -1.30 7.81
C VAL A 73 -2.62 -2.36 8.89
N ALA A 74 -1.52 -2.86 9.44
CA ALA A 74 -1.52 -3.80 10.57
C ALA A 74 -1.44 -3.10 11.94
N ASP A 75 -1.55 -1.77 11.97
CA ASP A 75 -1.45 -0.97 13.20
C ASP A 75 -0.09 -1.12 13.92
N ARG A 76 0.98 -1.34 13.18
CA ARG A 76 2.34 -1.48 13.74
C ARG A 76 3.18 -0.21 13.66
N VAL A 77 2.64 0.86 13.10
CA VAL A 77 3.30 2.18 13.16
C VAL A 77 2.89 2.84 14.48
N ARG A 78 3.85 2.98 15.40
CA ARG A 78 3.57 3.49 16.73
C ARG A 78 2.95 4.89 16.67
N GLY A 79 1.89 5.11 17.44
CA GLY A 79 1.19 6.38 17.47
C GLY A 79 0.26 6.63 16.29
N THR A 80 0.15 5.68 15.37
CA THR A 80 -0.72 5.78 14.20
C THR A 80 -1.70 4.61 14.18
N HIS A 81 -2.97 4.91 13.95
CA HIS A 81 -4.05 3.93 13.91
C HIS A 81 -4.81 3.99 12.59
N VAL A 82 -5.10 2.83 12.03
CA VAL A 82 -5.91 2.66 10.82
C VAL A 82 -7.08 1.73 11.14
N ASP A 83 -8.29 2.18 10.87
CA ASP A 83 -9.51 1.38 11.07
C ASP A 83 -9.97 0.82 9.72
N LEU A 84 -9.42 -0.31 9.32
CA LEU A 84 -9.79 -0.97 8.07
C LEU A 84 -11.24 -1.46 8.07
N ALA A 85 -11.75 -1.88 9.21
CA ALA A 85 -13.14 -2.32 9.32
C ALA A 85 -14.10 -1.18 8.95
N ALA A 86 -13.80 0.03 9.39
CA ALA A 86 -14.61 1.20 9.02
C ALA A 86 -14.54 1.49 7.52
N LEU A 87 -13.36 1.34 6.90
CA LEU A 87 -13.18 1.58 5.48
C LEU A 87 -13.93 0.58 4.59
N THR A 88 -14.15 -0.63 5.10
CA THR A 88 -14.80 -1.73 4.35
C THR A 88 -16.16 -2.12 4.92
N ARG A 89 -16.76 -1.22 5.69
CA ARG A 89 -18.01 -1.50 6.41
C ARG A 89 -19.12 -2.02 5.51
N ASP A 90 -19.26 -1.46 4.32
CA ASP A 90 -20.33 -1.79 3.38
C ASP A 90 -19.98 -2.93 2.42
N ALA A 91 -18.79 -3.51 2.54
CA ALA A 91 -18.35 -4.60 1.70
C ALA A 91 -18.89 -5.93 2.22
N GLY A 92 -19.67 -6.63 1.41
CA GLY A 92 -20.33 -7.88 1.80
C GLY A 92 -19.64 -9.15 1.33
N SER A 93 -18.53 -9.03 0.57
CA SER A 93 -17.83 -10.19 0.00
C SER A 93 -16.35 -9.87 -0.16
N PRO A 94 -15.46 -10.88 -0.32
CA PRO A 94 -14.08 -10.63 -0.64
C PRO A 94 -13.88 -9.77 -1.89
N GLU A 95 -14.69 -9.98 -2.92
CA GLU A 95 -14.69 -9.17 -4.14
C GLU A 95 -15.01 -7.71 -3.83
N ASP A 96 -16.02 -7.46 -3.03
CA ASP A 96 -16.41 -6.11 -2.63
C ASP A 96 -15.31 -5.42 -1.83
N VAL A 97 -14.66 -6.13 -0.94
CA VAL A 97 -13.54 -5.59 -0.14
C VAL A 97 -12.42 -5.10 -1.05
N VAL A 98 -12.00 -5.91 -2.01
CA VAL A 98 -10.95 -5.54 -2.96
C VAL A 98 -11.38 -4.32 -3.77
N ASP A 99 -12.60 -4.30 -4.28
CA ASP A 99 -13.11 -3.20 -5.11
C ASP A 99 -13.23 -1.90 -4.33
N VAL A 100 -13.74 -1.95 -3.10
CA VAL A 100 -13.88 -0.77 -2.22
C VAL A 100 -12.51 -0.19 -1.90
N LEU A 101 -11.56 -1.04 -1.51
CA LEU A 101 -10.20 -0.58 -1.19
C LEU A 101 -9.48 -0.04 -2.43
N ALA A 102 -9.64 -0.66 -3.58
CA ALA A 102 -9.04 -0.16 -4.82
C ALA A 102 -9.56 1.23 -5.17
N LEU A 103 -10.86 1.43 -5.14
CA LEU A 103 -11.45 2.73 -5.42
C LEU A 103 -11.01 3.79 -4.41
N ARG A 104 -10.91 3.42 -3.14
CA ARG A 104 -10.52 4.34 -2.09
C ARG A 104 -9.03 4.71 -2.16
N PHE A 105 -8.16 3.72 -2.38
CA PHE A 105 -6.71 3.93 -2.34
C PHE A 105 -6.16 4.44 -3.66
N ILE A 106 -6.65 3.94 -4.77
CA ILE A 106 -6.11 4.23 -6.11
C ILE A 106 -7.01 5.20 -6.88
N GLY A 107 -8.32 5.19 -6.58
CA GLY A 107 -9.30 6.03 -7.26
C GLY A 107 -9.89 5.40 -8.52
N GLU A 108 -9.52 4.17 -8.82
CA GLU A 108 -10.03 3.44 -9.98
C GLU A 108 -10.00 1.93 -9.71
N PRO A 109 -10.77 1.14 -10.46
CA PRO A 109 -10.73 -0.32 -10.34
C PRO A 109 -9.35 -0.86 -10.69
N LEU A 110 -8.98 -1.97 -10.04
CA LEU A 110 -7.75 -2.68 -10.39
C LEU A 110 -7.89 -3.35 -11.76
N PRO A 111 -6.78 -3.52 -12.50
CA PRO A 111 -6.76 -4.40 -13.66
C PRO A 111 -7.23 -5.81 -13.28
N THR A 112 -7.84 -6.50 -14.22
CA THR A 112 -8.46 -7.81 -14.00
C THR A 112 -7.51 -8.81 -13.35
N ASP A 113 -6.27 -8.88 -13.79
CA ASP A 113 -5.27 -9.82 -13.28
C ASP A 113 -4.92 -9.53 -11.82
N ALA A 114 -4.66 -8.28 -11.50
CA ALA A 114 -4.33 -7.85 -10.14
C ALA A 114 -5.53 -8.05 -9.21
N ARG A 115 -6.72 -7.71 -9.68
CA ARG A 115 -7.95 -7.92 -8.91
C ARG A 115 -8.13 -9.40 -8.55
N ALA A 116 -7.95 -10.28 -9.51
CA ALA A 116 -8.11 -11.72 -9.29
C ALA A 116 -7.16 -12.24 -8.21
N ILE A 117 -5.91 -11.82 -8.23
CA ILE A 117 -4.91 -12.19 -7.22
C ILE A 117 -5.34 -11.72 -5.83
N LEU A 118 -5.77 -10.46 -5.72
CA LEU A 118 -6.17 -9.90 -4.44
C LEU A 118 -7.46 -10.50 -3.90
N VAL A 119 -8.40 -10.84 -4.77
CA VAL A 119 -9.62 -11.56 -4.37
C VAL A 119 -9.27 -12.94 -3.82
N ASP A 120 -8.34 -13.67 -4.45
CA ASP A 120 -7.86 -14.94 -3.92
C ASP A 120 -7.23 -14.80 -2.53
N VAL A 121 -6.43 -13.76 -2.33
CA VAL A 121 -5.86 -13.46 -1.01
C VAL A 121 -6.97 -13.17 0.00
N ALA A 122 -7.96 -12.40 -0.38
CA ALA A 122 -9.09 -12.01 0.49
C ALA A 122 -9.97 -13.21 0.88
N ARG A 123 -9.98 -14.26 0.08
CA ARG A 123 -10.74 -15.49 0.36
C ARG A 123 -10.08 -16.43 1.35
N GLY A 124 -8.98 -16.04 1.99
CA GLY A 124 -8.32 -16.86 2.99
C GLY A 124 -9.22 -17.20 4.20
N GLU A 125 -8.63 -17.78 5.24
CA GLU A 125 -9.34 -18.40 6.35
C GLU A 125 -10.45 -17.52 6.95
N THR A 126 -10.16 -16.25 7.23
CA THR A 126 -11.18 -15.25 7.58
C THR A 126 -10.86 -13.95 6.89
N LEU A 127 -11.87 -13.27 6.40
CA LEU A 127 -11.72 -11.97 5.76
C LEU A 127 -11.08 -10.95 6.73
N GLU A 128 -11.48 -10.99 7.99
CA GLU A 128 -10.97 -10.09 9.01
C GLU A 128 -9.45 -10.22 9.19
N GLN A 129 -8.92 -11.44 9.16
CA GLN A 129 -7.48 -11.69 9.27
C GLN A 129 -6.74 -11.31 8.00
N ARG A 130 -7.39 -11.41 6.84
CA ARG A 130 -6.79 -11.12 5.54
C ARG A 130 -6.87 -9.65 5.16
N LEU A 131 -7.77 -8.90 5.77
CA LEU A 131 -8.02 -7.50 5.42
C LEU A 131 -6.77 -6.62 5.47
N PRO A 132 -5.93 -6.65 6.54
CA PRO A 132 -4.70 -5.86 6.54
C PRO A 132 -3.75 -6.26 5.42
N PHE A 133 -3.65 -7.54 5.12
CA PHE A 133 -2.77 -8.03 4.06
C PHE A 133 -3.22 -7.54 2.69
N VAL A 134 -4.52 -7.62 2.39
CA VAL A 134 -5.09 -7.10 1.13
C VAL A 134 -4.85 -5.60 1.00
N ALA A 135 -5.14 -4.84 2.05
CA ALA A 135 -4.92 -3.40 2.05
C ALA A 135 -3.44 -3.05 1.84
N GLY A 136 -2.54 -3.75 2.53
CA GLY A 136 -1.10 -3.56 2.37
C GLY A 136 -0.62 -3.87 0.97
N LEU A 137 -1.13 -4.93 0.35
CA LEU A 137 -0.79 -5.28 -1.03
C LEU A 137 -1.20 -4.20 -2.02
N ILE A 138 -2.38 -3.61 -1.85
CA ILE A 138 -2.84 -2.52 -2.72
C ILE A 138 -1.92 -1.30 -2.57
N LEU A 139 -1.59 -0.90 -1.35
CA LEU A 139 -0.69 0.23 -1.09
C LEU A 139 0.72 -0.03 -1.62
N ALA A 140 1.18 -1.26 -1.56
CA ALA A 140 2.50 -1.65 -2.07
C ALA A 140 2.51 -1.88 -3.58
N SER A 141 1.34 -1.93 -4.22
CA SER A 141 1.22 -2.21 -5.65
C SER A 141 1.77 -1.06 -6.51
N PRO A 142 2.20 -1.35 -7.75
CA PRO A 142 2.59 -0.31 -8.69
C PRO A 142 1.49 0.72 -8.94
N PHE A 143 0.23 0.32 -8.82
CA PHE A 143 -0.92 1.19 -9.07
C PHE A 143 -1.03 2.31 -8.05
N PHE A 144 -0.71 2.03 -6.79
CA PHE A 144 -0.67 3.06 -5.74
C PHE A 144 0.65 3.84 -5.74
N GLN A 145 1.76 3.22 -6.07
CA GLN A 145 3.08 3.85 -6.06
C GLN A 145 3.23 4.95 -7.11
N ARG A 146 2.42 4.95 -8.14
CA ARG A 146 2.45 5.93 -9.23
C ARG A 146 1.44 7.05 -8.99
N ARG A 147 1.71 8.17 -9.64
CA ARG A 147 0.82 9.34 -9.64
C ARG A 147 0.57 9.84 -11.05
#